data_7c0698e84d37cee636e5b46a3d0ab0e5
#
_entry.id   7c0698e84d37cee636e5b46a3d0ab0e5
#
_cell.length_a   1.000
_cell.length_b   1.000
_cell.length_c   1.000
_cell.angle_alpha   90.00
_cell.angle_beta   90.00
_cell.angle_gamma   90.00
#
_symmetry.space_group_name_H-M   'P 1'
#
loop_
_entity.id
_entity.type
_entity.pdbx_description
1 polymer ?
#
loop_
_entity_poly.entity_id
_entity_poly.type
_entity_poly.pdbx_seq_one_letter_code
_entity_poly.pdbx_strand_id
1 'polypeptide(L)'
;TVNGGTAPYFYSWSNGTSTQDLSGVSAGTYSVTITDNNGCTTTRTVTVTQPSASLSGSTTTTANISCFSGNNGAIDLTVAGGTGPYTYNWSTGAISQDLTSLPAGSYNVTITDANGCSANATGTISQPVGALSANINISQNIPCFGGGNGAIDLTITGGTAPYTYNWSNGASSQDISGLGAGVYTVTISDANGCNSSATGTITQPSAALASSITGNQPVLCNGGNNGSLTLAVTGGTFPYSFNWSNGQTTQDLLNLSAGTYTVSITDANGCTTT
;
A
#
# COMPACT_ATOMS: atom_id res chain seq x y z
N THR A 1 57.44 40.23 -1.89
CA THR A 1 58.53 40.99 -2.54
C THR A 1 58.91 42.14 -1.64
N VAL A 2 60.23 42.32 -1.37
CA VAL A 2 60.80 43.42 -0.63
C VAL A 2 61.37 44.47 -1.62
N ASN A 3 61.00 45.72 -1.48
CA ASN A 3 61.54 46.79 -2.30
C ASN A 3 62.32 47.84 -1.40
N GLY A 4 63.49 48.16 -1.79
CA GLY A 4 64.38 49.04 -1.03
C GLY A 4 65.20 48.28 0.06
N GLY A 5 66.03 49.02 0.78
CA GLY A 5 66.99 48.48 1.74
C GLY A 5 68.16 47.78 1.08
N THR A 6 69.03 47.17 1.90
CA THR A 6 70.31 46.51 1.45
C THR A 6 70.22 45.01 1.76
N ALA A 7 70.30 44.15 0.73
CA ALA A 7 70.30 42.70 0.90
C ALA A 7 71.60 42.23 1.65
N PRO A 8 71.56 41.10 2.40
CA PRO A 8 70.48 40.17 2.58
C PRO A 8 69.41 40.68 3.53
N TYR A 9 68.15 40.14 3.37
CA TYR A 9 67.01 40.43 4.23
C TYR A 9 66.76 39.29 5.19
N PHE A 10 66.39 39.61 6.44
CA PHE A 10 66.01 38.68 7.48
C PHE A 10 64.51 38.90 7.80
N TYR A 11 63.77 37.78 7.97
CA TYR A 11 62.34 37.79 8.19
C TYR A 11 62.05 37.23 9.59
N SER A 12 61.16 37.86 10.30
CA SER A 12 60.64 37.38 11.57
C SER A 12 59.12 37.52 11.60
N TRP A 13 58.43 36.41 11.51
CA TRP A 13 57.00 36.36 11.57
C TRP A 13 56.50 36.24 12.99
N SER A 14 55.28 36.72 13.26
CA SER A 14 54.63 36.67 14.58
C SER A 14 54.42 35.24 15.09
N ASN A 15 54.42 34.21 14.24
CA ASN A 15 54.33 32.81 14.59
C ASN A 15 55.71 32.13 14.82
N GLY A 16 56.80 32.91 14.82
CA GLY A 16 58.16 32.43 15.04
C GLY A 16 58.89 31.92 13.79
N THR A 17 58.26 31.92 12.61
CA THR A 17 58.88 31.51 11.35
C THR A 17 59.82 32.61 10.85
N SER A 18 60.95 32.23 10.19
CA SER A 18 61.94 33.16 9.64
C SER A 18 62.12 33.07 8.12
N THR A 19 61.23 32.37 7.42
CA THR A 19 61.23 32.24 5.95
C THR A 19 60.70 33.49 5.28
N GLN A 20 61.12 33.78 4.04
CA GLN A 20 60.60 34.89 3.25
C GLN A 20 59.06 34.79 3.05
N ASP A 21 58.59 33.59 2.74
CA ASP A 21 57.20 33.31 2.51
C ASP A 21 56.63 32.47 3.68
N LEU A 22 55.39 32.72 4.01
CA LEU A 22 54.65 32.00 5.04
C LEU A 22 53.63 31.05 4.39
N SER A 23 53.72 29.76 4.70
CA SER A 23 52.86 28.75 4.15
C SER A 23 52.38 27.76 5.23
N GLY A 24 51.23 27.06 4.98
CA GLY A 24 50.73 26.04 5.89
C GLY A 24 50.20 26.60 7.24
N VAL A 25 49.71 27.82 7.26
CA VAL A 25 49.24 28.50 8.48
C VAL A 25 47.72 28.50 8.57
N SER A 26 47.21 28.45 9.79
CA SER A 26 45.77 28.56 10.07
C SER A 26 45.24 29.98 9.82
N ALA A 27 43.93 30.15 9.78
CA ALA A 27 43.32 31.49 9.77
C ALA A 27 43.77 32.29 10.99
N GLY A 28 44.12 33.53 10.73
CA GLY A 28 44.65 34.43 11.76
C GLY A 28 45.35 35.63 11.14
N THR A 29 45.77 36.54 11.99
CA THR A 29 46.52 37.72 11.58
C THR A 29 48.01 37.50 11.87
N TYR A 30 48.81 37.62 10.82
CA TYR A 30 50.29 37.43 10.90
C TYR A 30 51.01 38.73 10.54
N SER A 31 51.99 39.09 11.34
CA SER A 31 52.86 40.20 11.04
C SER A 31 54.28 39.70 10.76
N VAL A 32 54.93 40.29 9.77
CA VAL A 32 56.35 40.01 9.47
C VAL A 32 57.14 41.31 9.71
N THR A 33 58.22 41.19 10.46
CA THR A 33 59.26 42.21 10.54
C THR A 33 60.38 41.77 9.61
N ILE A 34 60.73 42.65 8.65
CA ILE A 34 61.81 42.49 7.69
C ILE A 34 62.90 43.41 8.10
N THR A 35 64.15 42.86 8.26
CA THR A 35 65.36 43.59 8.63
C THR A 35 66.36 43.47 7.48
N ASP A 36 66.91 44.59 7.00
CA ASP A 36 67.92 44.62 5.97
C ASP A 36 69.28 44.42 6.61
N ASN A 37 70.35 44.29 5.77
CA ASN A 37 71.75 44.09 6.24
C ASN A 37 72.30 45.25 7.06
N ASN A 38 71.69 46.45 6.97
CA ASN A 38 72.05 47.60 7.75
C ASN A 38 71.27 47.75 9.07
N GLY A 39 70.36 46.78 9.38
CA GLY A 39 69.57 46.81 10.56
C GLY A 39 68.29 47.65 10.45
N CYS A 40 67.93 48.18 9.27
CA CYS A 40 66.70 48.91 9.06
C CYS A 40 65.53 47.94 9.00
N THR A 41 64.41 48.25 9.70
CA THR A 41 63.25 47.38 9.82
C THR A 41 62.03 47.94 9.16
N THR A 42 61.15 47.06 8.64
CA THR A 42 59.79 47.38 8.24
C THR A 42 58.87 46.26 8.65
N THR A 43 57.63 46.55 9.01
CA THR A 43 56.64 45.55 9.39
C THR A 43 55.44 45.59 8.44
N ARG A 44 54.89 44.42 8.11
CA ARG A 44 53.67 44.23 7.33
C ARG A 44 52.77 43.23 8.05
N THR A 45 51.48 43.41 7.93
CA THR A 45 50.47 42.53 8.50
C THR A 45 49.60 41.99 7.37
N VAL A 46 49.24 40.72 7.46
CA VAL A 46 48.31 40.01 6.58
C VAL A 46 47.35 39.21 7.40
N THR A 47 46.09 39.16 6.98
CA THR A 47 45.09 38.29 7.60
C THR A 47 44.78 37.13 6.66
N VAL A 48 44.96 35.92 7.16
CA VAL A 48 44.51 34.70 6.51
C VAL A 48 43.11 34.42 7.02
N THR A 49 42.13 34.37 6.13
CA THR A 49 40.71 34.16 6.48
C THR A 49 40.31 32.72 6.21
N GLN A 50 39.25 32.29 6.90
CA GLN A 50 38.54 31.02 6.66
C GLN A 50 37.04 31.29 6.57
N PRO A 51 36.24 30.37 6.04
CA PRO A 51 34.77 30.47 6.12
C PRO A 51 34.30 30.68 7.55
N SER A 52 33.22 31.43 7.72
CA SER A 52 32.65 31.76 9.04
C SER A 52 32.04 30.54 9.75
N ALA A 53 31.68 29.51 9.00
CA ALA A 53 31.19 28.24 9.51
C ALA A 53 31.67 27.06 8.62
N SER A 54 31.84 25.90 9.23
CA SER A 54 32.16 24.68 8.50
C SER A 54 30.99 24.29 7.58
N LEU A 55 31.32 23.70 6.43
CA LEU A 55 30.31 23.13 5.53
C LEU A 55 29.52 22.05 6.23
N SER A 56 28.22 22.07 6.13
CA SER A 56 27.30 21.06 6.64
C SER A 56 26.08 20.91 5.75
N GLY A 57 25.49 19.73 5.74
CA GLY A 57 24.22 19.44 5.06
C GLY A 57 23.22 18.78 6.00
N SER A 58 21.96 19.11 5.82
CA SER A 58 20.83 18.43 6.47
C SER A 58 19.75 18.11 5.46
N THR A 59 19.11 16.96 5.61
CA THR A 59 18.03 16.52 4.72
C THR A 59 16.70 16.54 5.45
N THR A 60 15.66 16.94 4.75
CA THR A 60 14.27 16.83 5.20
C THR A 60 13.49 16.01 4.18
N THR A 61 12.83 14.95 4.63
CA THR A 61 11.92 14.18 3.79
C THR A 61 10.63 14.96 3.63
N THR A 62 10.40 15.51 2.44
CA THR A 62 9.21 16.32 2.13
C THR A 62 8.04 15.47 1.66
N ALA A 63 8.30 14.27 1.13
CA ALA A 63 7.28 13.28 0.79
C ALA A 63 7.81 11.86 0.99
N ASN A 64 7.05 11.04 1.71
CA ASN A 64 7.22 9.59 1.75
C ASN A 64 6.37 8.92 0.65
N ILE A 65 6.61 7.64 0.40
CA ILE A 65 5.84 6.87 -0.58
C ILE A 65 4.41 6.67 -0.06
N SER A 66 3.43 7.12 -0.83
CA SER A 66 2.02 6.99 -0.46
C SER A 66 1.49 5.57 -0.68
N CYS A 67 1.85 4.91 -1.79
CA CYS A 67 1.45 3.54 -2.09
C CYS A 67 2.67 2.62 -2.13
N PHE A 68 2.55 1.41 -1.61
CA PHE A 68 3.62 0.42 -1.59
C PHE A 68 4.26 0.25 -2.98
N SER A 69 5.59 0.24 -3.05
CA SER A 69 6.40 0.21 -4.28
C SER A 69 6.20 1.43 -5.20
N GLY A 70 5.66 2.54 -4.70
CA GLY A 70 5.60 3.80 -5.43
C GLY A 70 6.96 4.48 -5.56
N ASN A 71 6.97 5.63 -6.25
CA ASN A 71 8.19 6.44 -6.49
C ASN A 71 7.91 7.94 -6.35
N ASN A 72 7.01 8.33 -5.47
CA ASN A 72 6.64 9.74 -5.25
C ASN A 72 7.35 10.38 -4.04
N GLY A 73 8.42 9.75 -3.54
CA GLY A 73 9.24 10.29 -2.46
C GLY A 73 10.03 11.52 -2.88
N ALA A 74 10.31 12.42 -1.92
CA ALA A 74 11.09 13.63 -2.14
C ALA A 74 11.93 13.99 -0.92
N ILE A 75 13.14 14.48 -1.17
CA ILE A 75 14.10 14.95 -0.18
C ILE A 75 14.53 16.36 -0.54
N ASP A 76 14.44 17.28 0.41
CA ASP A 76 15.00 18.62 0.39
C ASP A 76 16.34 18.62 1.13
N LEU A 77 17.39 19.16 0.50
CA LEU A 77 18.72 19.30 1.07
C LEU A 77 18.99 20.76 1.40
N THR A 78 19.19 21.04 2.67
CA THR A 78 19.64 22.35 3.15
C THR A 78 21.13 22.32 3.41
N VAL A 79 21.89 23.28 2.82
CA VAL A 79 23.33 23.44 3.00
C VAL A 79 23.62 24.67 3.83
N ALA A 80 24.55 24.56 4.78
CA ALA A 80 25.00 25.67 5.60
C ALA A 80 26.52 25.69 5.70
N GLY A 81 27.12 26.89 5.85
CA GLY A 81 28.55 27.10 5.95
C GLY A 81 29.31 26.85 4.64
N GLY A 82 30.64 26.73 4.73
CA GLY A 82 31.51 26.63 3.56
C GLY A 82 31.50 27.87 2.66
N THR A 83 31.91 27.71 1.41
CA THR A 83 31.99 28.78 0.41
C THR A 83 31.27 28.33 -0.86
N GLY A 84 30.17 28.99 -1.23
CA GLY A 84 29.47 28.69 -2.49
C GLY A 84 30.28 29.09 -3.74
N PRO A 85 29.98 28.50 -4.92
CA PRO A 85 28.90 27.56 -5.20
C PRO A 85 29.17 26.14 -4.67
N TYR A 86 28.08 25.39 -4.44
CA TYR A 86 28.18 23.99 -4.01
C TYR A 86 27.88 23.04 -5.17
N THR A 87 28.51 21.87 -5.11
CA THR A 87 28.21 20.74 -5.99
C THR A 87 27.72 19.55 -5.17
N TYR A 88 26.88 18.72 -5.77
CA TYR A 88 26.20 17.61 -5.10
C TYR A 88 26.48 16.32 -5.85
N ASN A 89 26.70 15.26 -5.11
CA ASN A 89 26.83 13.90 -5.65
C ASN A 89 26.03 12.94 -4.78
N TRP A 90 24.84 12.59 -5.25
CA TRP A 90 23.98 11.64 -4.56
C TRP A 90 24.35 10.19 -4.88
N SER A 91 24.02 9.28 -3.98
CA SER A 91 24.16 7.82 -4.19
C SER A 91 23.40 7.30 -5.42
N THR A 92 22.44 8.06 -5.94
CA THR A 92 21.71 7.80 -7.19
C THR A 92 22.47 8.26 -8.44
N GLY A 93 23.54 9.00 -8.30
CA GLY A 93 24.24 9.71 -9.39
C GLY A 93 23.64 11.06 -9.74
N ALA A 94 22.58 11.51 -9.07
CA ALA A 94 22.02 12.84 -9.26
C ALA A 94 22.97 13.93 -8.75
N ILE A 95 22.93 15.10 -9.41
CA ILE A 95 23.78 16.27 -9.10
C ILE A 95 22.93 17.50 -8.71
N SER A 96 21.61 17.36 -8.61
CA SER A 96 20.70 18.41 -8.12
C SER A 96 20.82 18.55 -6.60
N GLN A 97 20.44 19.72 -6.07
CA GLN A 97 20.39 19.91 -4.62
C GLN A 97 19.34 19.00 -4.01
N ASP A 98 18.12 19.05 -4.52
CA ASP A 98 16.98 18.28 -4.03
C ASP A 98 16.71 17.09 -4.94
N LEU A 99 16.03 16.08 -4.37
CA LEU A 99 15.61 14.89 -5.10
C LEU A 99 14.10 14.72 -5.04
N THR A 100 13.52 14.31 -6.16
CA THR A 100 12.09 13.98 -6.30
C THR A 100 11.93 12.65 -7.04
N SER A 101 10.70 12.12 -7.04
CA SER A 101 10.37 10.85 -7.72
C SER A 101 11.22 9.67 -7.24
N LEU A 102 11.45 9.60 -5.93
CA LEU A 102 12.27 8.58 -5.30
C LEU A 102 11.42 7.38 -4.86
N PRO A 103 11.88 6.14 -5.05
CA PRO A 103 11.38 4.98 -4.32
C PRO A 103 11.76 5.03 -2.83
N ALA A 104 11.23 4.11 -2.03
CA ALA A 104 11.63 3.96 -0.65
C ALA A 104 13.10 3.51 -0.56
N GLY A 105 13.85 4.10 0.38
CA GLY A 105 15.26 3.81 0.53
C GLY A 105 16.01 4.88 1.31
N SER A 106 17.34 4.69 1.38
CA SER A 106 18.26 5.63 1.98
C SER A 106 19.13 6.29 0.89
N TYR A 107 19.26 7.59 0.96
CA TYR A 107 19.92 8.45 -0.03
C TYR A 107 21.02 9.25 0.63
N ASN A 108 22.25 9.01 0.22
CA ASN A 108 23.44 9.71 0.73
C ASN A 108 23.86 10.77 -0.29
N VAL A 109 24.22 11.94 0.19
CA VAL A 109 24.79 13.02 -0.64
C VAL A 109 26.15 13.43 -0.09
N THR A 110 27.09 13.63 -1.01
CA THR A 110 28.34 14.36 -0.74
C THR A 110 28.20 15.76 -1.32
N ILE A 111 28.33 16.76 -0.47
CA ILE A 111 28.30 18.18 -0.80
C ILE A 111 29.75 18.65 -0.87
N THR A 112 30.13 19.35 -1.93
CA THR A 112 31.47 19.93 -2.05
C THR A 112 31.35 21.43 -2.33
N ASP A 113 32.05 22.23 -1.57
CA ASP A 113 32.11 23.68 -1.73
C ASP A 113 33.16 24.16 -2.76
N ALA A 114 33.17 25.44 -3.07
CA ALA A 114 34.10 26.03 -4.06
C ALA A 114 35.60 25.86 -3.69
N ASN A 115 35.88 25.61 -2.43
CA ASN A 115 37.26 25.41 -1.92
C ASN A 115 37.64 23.92 -1.87
N GLY A 116 36.73 23.01 -2.27
CA GLY A 116 36.94 21.55 -2.20
C GLY A 116 36.68 20.94 -0.83
N CYS A 117 36.15 21.68 0.13
CA CYS A 117 35.71 21.11 1.40
C CYS A 117 34.43 20.28 1.18
N SER A 118 34.32 19.12 1.84
CA SER A 118 33.17 18.23 1.67
C SER A 118 32.43 17.97 2.97
N ALA A 119 31.12 17.74 2.86
CA ALA A 119 30.23 17.28 3.93
C ALA A 119 29.25 16.23 3.38
N ASN A 120 28.78 15.35 4.26
CA ASN A 120 27.81 14.33 3.89
C ASN A 120 26.49 14.54 4.64
N ALA A 121 25.39 14.18 3.98
CA ALA A 121 24.08 14.09 4.59
C ALA A 121 23.35 12.83 4.08
N THR A 122 22.37 12.37 4.85
CA THR A 122 21.57 11.17 4.52
C THR A 122 20.11 11.45 4.75
N GLY A 123 19.29 11.20 3.72
CA GLY A 123 17.83 11.21 3.82
C GLY A 123 17.24 9.81 3.64
N THR A 124 16.09 9.57 4.24
CA THR A 124 15.37 8.29 4.10
C THR A 124 13.95 8.52 3.64
N ILE A 125 13.51 7.74 2.66
CA ILE A 125 12.13 7.68 2.19
C ILE A 125 11.51 6.39 2.70
N SER A 126 10.41 6.48 3.42
CA SER A 126 9.62 5.34 3.88
C SER A 126 8.44 5.05 2.95
N GLN A 127 7.87 3.84 3.07
CA GLN A 127 6.67 3.42 2.36
C GLN A 127 5.76 2.63 3.30
N PRO A 128 4.46 2.40 2.95
CA PRO A 128 3.59 1.48 3.66
C PRO A 128 4.21 0.07 3.78
N VAL A 129 3.87 -0.66 4.86
CA VAL A 129 4.46 -1.98 5.17
C VAL A 129 4.12 -3.03 4.11
N GLY A 130 2.99 -2.87 3.41
CA GLY A 130 2.54 -3.79 2.37
C GLY A 130 1.59 -3.14 1.38
N ALA A 131 1.46 -3.75 0.21
CA ALA A 131 0.48 -3.34 -0.79
C ALA A 131 -0.95 -3.53 -0.25
N LEU A 132 -1.84 -2.58 -0.57
CA LEU A 132 -3.26 -2.74 -0.30
C LEU A 132 -3.78 -3.94 -1.08
N SER A 133 -4.43 -4.88 -0.39
CA SER A 133 -5.01 -6.08 -0.99
C SER A 133 -6.38 -6.37 -0.40
N ALA A 134 -7.32 -6.74 -1.27
CA ALA A 134 -8.67 -7.16 -0.93
C ALA A 134 -8.82 -8.68 -1.18
N ASN A 135 -9.40 -9.40 -0.23
CA ASN A 135 -9.77 -10.80 -0.39
C ASN A 135 -11.23 -11.00 -0.01
N ILE A 136 -12.01 -11.61 -0.92
CA ILE A 136 -13.42 -11.91 -0.73
C ILE A 136 -13.55 -13.37 -0.27
N ASN A 137 -14.27 -13.57 0.83
CA ASN A 137 -14.78 -14.84 1.27
C ASN A 137 -16.30 -14.86 1.15
N ILE A 138 -16.86 -15.86 0.43
CA ILE A 138 -18.29 -16.06 0.36
C ILE A 138 -18.73 -16.75 1.65
N SER A 139 -19.25 -15.96 2.59
CA SER A 139 -19.68 -16.48 3.89
C SER A 139 -21.02 -17.21 3.80
N GLN A 140 -21.85 -16.88 2.81
CA GLN A 140 -23.12 -17.56 2.56
C GLN A 140 -23.54 -17.50 1.08
N ASN A 141 -23.74 -18.65 0.46
CA ASN A 141 -24.45 -18.77 -0.80
C ASN A 141 -25.97 -18.86 -0.55
N ILE A 142 -26.76 -18.74 -1.61
CA ILE A 142 -28.20 -18.80 -1.53
C ILE A 142 -28.66 -20.26 -1.52
N PRO A 143 -29.32 -20.75 -0.44
CA PRO A 143 -29.74 -22.13 -0.35
C PRO A 143 -30.93 -22.46 -1.26
N CYS A 144 -31.85 -21.51 -1.48
CA CYS A 144 -33.02 -21.71 -2.30
C CYS A 144 -33.05 -20.81 -3.51
N PHE A 145 -33.43 -21.33 -4.67
CA PHE A 145 -33.51 -20.55 -5.92
C PHE A 145 -34.36 -19.27 -5.74
N GLY A 146 -33.85 -18.14 -6.21
CA GLY A 146 -34.49 -16.83 -6.10
C GLY A 146 -34.40 -16.19 -4.71
N GLY A 147 -33.65 -16.80 -3.77
CA GLY A 147 -33.42 -16.20 -2.45
C GLY A 147 -32.55 -14.95 -2.50
N GLY A 148 -32.51 -14.20 -1.39
CA GLY A 148 -31.75 -12.96 -1.25
C GLY A 148 -30.94 -12.91 0.06
N ASN A 149 -30.43 -14.03 0.53
CA ASN A 149 -29.74 -14.16 1.81
C ASN A 149 -28.24 -14.47 1.66
N GLY A 150 -27.66 -14.26 0.48
CA GLY A 150 -26.23 -14.37 0.26
C GLY A 150 -25.44 -13.35 1.08
N ALA A 151 -24.20 -13.68 1.45
CA ALA A 151 -23.33 -12.80 2.21
C ALA A 151 -21.88 -12.95 1.80
N ILE A 152 -21.16 -11.81 1.83
CA ILE A 152 -19.75 -11.67 1.51
C ILE A 152 -19.03 -11.03 2.70
N ASP A 153 -17.92 -11.63 3.11
CA ASP A 153 -16.96 -11.14 4.09
C ASP A 153 -15.70 -10.66 3.35
N LEU A 154 -15.32 -9.40 3.56
CA LEU A 154 -14.17 -8.78 2.91
C LEU A 154 -13.02 -8.61 3.89
N THR A 155 -11.91 -9.26 3.61
CA THR A 155 -10.67 -9.11 4.37
C THR A 155 -9.70 -8.19 3.63
N ILE A 156 -9.13 -7.22 4.35
CA ILE A 156 -8.18 -6.25 3.82
C ILE A 156 -6.82 -6.44 4.49
N THR A 157 -5.76 -6.36 3.70
CA THR A 157 -4.39 -6.36 4.19
C THR A 157 -3.59 -5.25 3.53
N GLY A 158 -2.58 -4.72 4.23
CA GLY A 158 -1.73 -3.64 3.73
C GLY A 158 -2.45 -2.30 3.58
N GLY A 159 -1.84 -1.37 2.84
CA GLY A 159 -2.31 0.00 2.70
C GLY A 159 -2.28 0.80 4.02
N THR A 160 -2.96 1.92 4.04
CA THR A 160 -3.03 2.86 5.17
C THR A 160 -4.49 3.16 5.51
N ALA A 161 -4.96 2.76 6.69
CA ALA A 161 -6.32 3.08 7.16
C ALA A 161 -6.54 4.61 7.32
N PRO A 162 -7.78 5.12 7.21
CA PRO A 162 -9.03 4.40 6.96
C PRO A 162 -9.22 3.95 5.51
N TYR A 163 -10.09 2.94 5.33
CA TYR A 163 -10.44 2.43 4.01
C TYR A 163 -11.85 2.85 3.62
N THR A 164 -12.07 3.04 2.32
CA THR A 164 -13.38 3.26 1.71
C THR A 164 -13.72 2.13 0.74
N TYR A 165 -15.00 1.81 0.60
CA TYR A 165 -15.51 0.68 -0.15
C TYR A 165 -16.50 1.14 -1.20
N ASN A 166 -16.38 0.61 -2.40
CA ASN A 166 -17.34 0.84 -3.49
C ASN A 166 -17.67 -0.48 -4.16
N TRP A 167 -18.81 -1.05 -3.78
CA TRP A 167 -19.33 -2.29 -4.33
C TRP A 167 -20.13 -2.06 -5.60
N SER A 168 -20.14 -3.05 -6.50
CA SER A 168 -20.91 -3.02 -7.76
C SER A 168 -22.41 -2.89 -7.56
N ASN A 169 -22.95 -3.21 -6.37
CA ASN A 169 -24.35 -3.03 -6.00
C ASN A 169 -24.63 -1.69 -5.28
N GLY A 170 -23.62 -0.80 -5.17
CA GLY A 170 -23.74 0.51 -4.52
C GLY A 170 -23.55 0.50 -3.01
N ALA A 171 -23.26 -0.65 -2.38
CA ALA A 171 -22.92 -0.71 -0.95
C ALA A 171 -21.57 -0.06 -0.67
N SER A 172 -21.41 0.48 0.56
CA SER A 172 -20.20 1.15 1.03
C SER A 172 -19.68 0.60 2.37
N SER A 173 -20.23 -0.50 2.86
CA SER A 173 -19.74 -1.23 4.02
C SER A 173 -18.62 -2.21 3.64
N GLN A 174 -17.81 -2.62 4.61
CA GLN A 174 -16.77 -3.62 4.38
C GLN A 174 -17.42 -4.94 3.95
N ASP A 175 -18.30 -5.47 4.78
CA ASP A 175 -19.02 -6.70 4.52
C ASP A 175 -20.42 -6.39 4.00
N ILE A 176 -20.96 -7.26 3.15
CA ILE A 176 -22.28 -7.10 2.57
C ILE A 176 -23.11 -8.39 2.69
N SER A 177 -24.39 -8.22 2.96
CA SER A 177 -25.33 -9.31 3.13
C SER A 177 -26.69 -9.00 2.49
N GLY A 178 -27.62 -9.95 2.52
CA GLY A 178 -28.90 -9.79 1.86
C GLY A 178 -28.81 -9.82 0.33
N LEU A 179 -27.84 -10.56 -0.20
CA LEU A 179 -27.48 -10.56 -1.62
C LEU A 179 -28.24 -11.63 -2.40
N GLY A 180 -28.67 -11.29 -3.61
CA GLY A 180 -29.09 -12.24 -4.63
C GLY A 180 -27.91 -12.98 -5.26
N ALA A 181 -28.21 -14.01 -6.08
CA ALA A 181 -27.17 -14.65 -6.86
C ALA A 181 -26.61 -13.70 -7.92
N GLY A 182 -25.29 -13.68 -8.06
CA GLY A 182 -24.62 -12.77 -9.00
C GLY A 182 -23.18 -12.57 -8.68
N VAL A 183 -22.53 -11.74 -9.52
CA VAL A 183 -21.12 -11.35 -9.37
C VAL A 183 -21.05 -10.00 -8.67
N TYR A 184 -20.27 -9.91 -7.62
CA TYR A 184 -20.04 -8.70 -6.82
C TYR A 184 -18.57 -8.33 -6.90
N THR A 185 -18.28 -7.10 -7.30
CA THR A 185 -16.94 -6.55 -7.32
C THR A 185 -16.87 -5.39 -6.33
N VAL A 186 -15.80 -5.36 -5.53
CA VAL A 186 -15.48 -4.23 -4.66
C VAL A 186 -14.21 -3.54 -5.16
N THR A 187 -14.21 -2.23 -5.14
CA THR A 187 -12.99 -1.40 -5.18
C THR A 187 -12.82 -0.79 -3.80
N ILE A 188 -11.67 -1.01 -3.20
CA ILE A 188 -11.25 -0.38 -1.94
C ILE A 188 -10.22 0.69 -2.22
N SER A 189 -10.29 1.80 -1.48
CA SER A 189 -9.28 2.86 -1.49
C SER A 189 -8.83 3.12 -0.07
N ASP A 190 -7.52 3.24 0.13
CA ASP A 190 -6.93 3.59 1.42
C ASP A 190 -6.85 5.12 1.62
N ALA A 191 -6.38 5.58 2.79
CA ALA A 191 -6.22 7.00 3.12
C ALA A 191 -5.27 7.75 2.20
N ASN A 192 -4.35 7.07 1.53
CA ASN A 192 -3.39 7.63 0.59
C ASN A 192 -3.87 7.60 -0.87
N GLY A 193 -5.09 7.08 -1.11
CA GLY A 193 -5.65 6.94 -2.45
C GLY A 193 -5.15 5.72 -3.22
N CYS A 194 -4.48 4.77 -2.58
CA CYS A 194 -4.12 3.50 -3.19
C CYS A 194 -5.33 2.60 -3.32
N ASN A 195 -5.48 1.95 -4.46
CA ASN A 195 -6.67 1.16 -4.78
C ASN A 195 -6.34 -0.33 -4.93
N SER A 196 -7.30 -1.17 -4.55
CA SER A 196 -7.31 -2.60 -4.81
C SER A 196 -8.73 -3.05 -5.12
N SER A 197 -8.89 -4.15 -5.86
CA SER A 197 -10.21 -4.69 -6.18
C SER A 197 -10.24 -6.20 -6.01
N ALA A 198 -11.44 -6.70 -5.66
CA ALA A 198 -11.71 -8.13 -5.58
C ALA A 198 -13.10 -8.43 -6.14
N THR A 199 -13.30 -9.67 -6.61
CA THR A 199 -14.57 -10.12 -7.18
C THR A 199 -14.96 -11.46 -6.56
N GLY A 200 -16.22 -11.58 -6.16
CA GLY A 200 -16.83 -12.79 -5.63
C GLY A 200 -18.14 -13.12 -6.33
N THR A 201 -18.52 -14.37 -6.31
CA THR A 201 -19.76 -14.85 -6.92
C THR A 201 -20.62 -15.54 -5.88
N ILE A 202 -21.83 -15.01 -5.65
CA ILE A 202 -22.90 -15.67 -4.87
C ILE A 202 -23.61 -16.62 -5.79
N THR A 203 -23.70 -17.89 -5.41
CA THR A 203 -24.37 -18.94 -6.17
C THR A 203 -25.71 -19.32 -5.55
N GLN A 204 -26.60 -19.92 -6.35
CA GLN A 204 -27.87 -20.52 -5.93
C GLN A 204 -28.10 -21.82 -6.68
N PRO A 205 -29.07 -22.67 -6.29
CA PRO A 205 -29.51 -23.82 -7.10
C PRO A 205 -29.88 -23.40 -8.51
N SER A 206 -29.69 -24.28 -9.48
CA SER A 206 -29.93 -23.98 -10.91
C SER A 206 -31.40 -23.75 -11.27
N ALA A 207 -32.31 -24.29 -10.47
CA ALA A 207 -33.75 -24.17 -10.65
C ALA A 207 -34.49 -24.23 -9.29
N ALA A 208 -35.67 -23.65 -9.25
CA ALA A 208 -36.57 -23.77 -8.09
C ALA A 208 -37.01 -25.24 -7.89
N LEU A 209 -37.15 -25.63 -6.60
CA LEU A 209 -37.77 -26.92 -6.27
C LEU A 209 -39.21 -26.92 -6.76
N ALA A 210 -39.53 -27.89 -7.58
CA ALA A 210 -40.88 -28.05 -8.16
C ALA A 210 -41.27 -29.52 -8.22
N SER A 211 -42.56 -29.77 -8.22
CA SER A 211 -43.09 -31.12 -8.29
C SER A 211 -44.28 -31.21 -9.28
N SER A 212 -44.48 -32.37 -9.80
CA SER A 212 -45.64 -32.70 -10.62
C SER A 212 -46.08 -34.16 -10.45
N ILE A 213 -47.37 -34.43 -10.50
CA ILE A 213 -47.87 -35.80 -10.58
C ILE A 213 -47.80 -36.22 -12.04
N THR A 214 -47.00 -37.26 -12.30
CA THR A 214 -46.77 -37.79 -13.65
C THR A 214 -47.51 -39.09 -13.94
N GLY A 215 -47.99 -39.75 -12.90
CA GLY A 215 -48.84 -40.94 -12.99
C GLY A 215 -49.90 -40.97 -11.92
N ASN A 216 -51.14 -41.30 -12.32
CA ASN A 216 -52.24 -41.49 -11.41
C ASN A 216 -53.02 -42.72 -11.83
N GLN A 217 -53.02 -43.74 -10.97
CA GLN A 217 -53.86 -44.91 -11.17
C GLN A 217 -55.05 -44.86 -10.22
N PRO A 218 -56.26 -44.71 -10.76
CA PRO A 218 -57.49 -44.63 -9.91
C PRO A 218 -57.80 -45.95 -9.22
N VAL A 219 -58.56 -45.83 -8.15
CA VAL A 219 -59.11 -46.99 -7.44
C VAL A 219 -60.18 -47.63 -8.30
N LEU A 220 -60.06 -48.96 -8.59
CA LEU A 220 -60.88 -49.66 -9.57
C LEU A 220 -62.30 -50.05 -9.02
N CYS A 221 -62.40 -50.19 -7.70
CA CYS A 221 -63.70 -50.61 -7.08
C CYS A 221 -64.08 -49.70 -5.90
N ASN A 222 -65.34 -49.49 -5.69
CA ASN A 222 -65.83 -48.75 -4.52
C ASN A 222 -65.31 -49.38 -3.23
N GLY A 223 -64.64 -48.57 -2.38
CA GLY A 223 -64.02 -49.01 -1.15
C GLY A 223 -62.69 -49.71 -1.31
N GLY A 224 -62.16 -49.78 -2.53
CA GLY A 224 -60.81 -50.35 -2.81
C GLY A 224 -59.65 -49.47 -2.35
N ASN A 225 -58.44 -50.04 -2.35
CA ASN A 225 -57.21 -49.37 -1.95
C ASN A 225 -56.03 -49.66 -2.92
N ASN A 226 -56.33 -49.82 -4.19
CA ASN A 226 -55.32 -50.14 -5.24
C ASN A 226 -54.89 -48.92 -6.08
N GLY A 227 -55.20 -47.71 -5.62
CA GLY A 227 -54.73 -46.47 -6.27
C GLY A 227 -53.21 -46.26 -6.10
N SER A 228 -52.62 -45.52 -7.03
CA SER A 228 -51.23 -45.07 -6.91
C SER A 228 -51.00 -43.70 -7.51
N LEU A 229 -49.98 -42.98 -7.01
CA LEU A 229 -49.53 -41.71 -7.54
C LEU A 229 -47.99 -41.79 -7.76
N THR A 230 -47.54 -41.35 -8.93
CA THR A 230 -46.11 -41.19 -9.22
C THR A 230 -45.77 -39.70 -9.22
N LEU A 231 -44.81 -39.33 -8.41
CA LEU A 231 -44.38 -37.95 -8.20
C LEU A 231 -43.01 -37.70 -8.88
N ALA A 232 -42.96 -36.74 -9.80
CA ALA A 232 -41.70 -36.20 -10.30
C ALA A 232 -41.31 -34.94 -9.52
N VAL A 233 -40.02 -34.86 -9.17
CA VAL A 233 -39.42 -33.68 -8.51
C VAL A 233 -38.30 -33.15 -9.40
N THR A 234 -38.26 -31.83 -9.57
CA THR A 234 -37.25 -31.13 -10.35
C THR A 234 -36.71 -29.93 -9.58
N GLY A 235 -35.48 -29.50 -9.89
CA GLY A 235 -34.84 -28.36 -9.22
C GLY A 235 -34.54 -28.62 -7.75
N GLY A 236 -34.25 -27.56 -6.99
CA GLY A 236 -33.76 -27.66 -5.63
C GLY A 236 -32.44 -28.40 -5.52
N THR A 237 -32.13 -28.92 -4.32
CA THR A 237 -30.87 -29.63 -4.02
C THR A 237 -31.20 -31.02 -3.43
N PHE A 238 -30.81 -32.07 -4.14
CA PHE A 238 -30.93 -33.47 -3.64
C PHE A 238 -30.07 -33.68 -2.38
N PRO A 239 -30.52 -34.50 -1.41
CA PRO A 239 -31.73 -35.35 -1.39
C PRO A 239 -33.03 -34.60 -1.03
N TYR A 240 -34.16 -35.20 -1.43
CA TYR A 240 -35.50 -34.72 -1.09
C TYR A 240 -36.11 -35.54 0.01
N SER A 241 -36.91 -34.91 0.87
CA SER A 241 -37.79 -35.55 1.83
C SER A 241 -39.28 -35.24 1.50
N PHE A 242 -40.17 -36.17 1.79
CA PHE A 242 -41.57 -36.11 1.44
C PHE A 242 -42.41 -36.26 2.70
N ASN A 243 -43.48 -35.46 2.80
CA ASN A 243 -44.44 -35.55 3.85
C ASN A 243 -45.86 -35.45 3.25
N TRP A 244 -46.51 -36.57 3.06
CA TRP A 244 -47.83 -36.65 2.48
C TRP A 244 -48.89 -36.47 3.53
N SER A 245 -50.09 -36.00 3.11
CA SER A 245 -51.25 -35.79 3.97
C SER A 245 -51.78 -37.08 4.65
N ASN A 246 -51.42 -38.23 4.14
CA ASN A 246 -51.74 -39.52 4.73
C ASN A 246 -50.61 -40.12 5.64
N GLY A 247 -49.57 -39.30 5.90
CA GLY A 247 -48.45 -39.69 6.75
C GLY A 247 -47.34 -40.52 6.07
N GLN A 248 -47.47 -40.82 4.78
CA GLN A 248 -46.39 -41.52 4.03
C GLN A 248 -45.25 -40.53 3.72
N THR A 249 -44.02 -41.09 3.61
CA THR A 249 -42.77 -40.32 3.39
C THR A 249 -42.00 -40.81 2.15
N THR A 250 -42.59 -41.65 1.33
CA THR A 250 -42.02 -42.13 0.06
C THR A 250 -42.30 -41.13 -1.06
N GLN A 251 -41.46 -41.11 -2.10
CA GLN A 251 -41.71 -40.23 -3.26
C GLN A 251 -43.02 -40.59 -3.94
N ASP A 252 -43.20 -41.85 -4.26
CA ASP A 252 -44.42 -42.36 -4.88
C ASP A 252 -45.35 -42.94 -3.82
N LEU A 253 -46.63 -42.87 -4.06
CA LEU A 253 -47.64 -43.49 -3.21
C LEU A 253 -48.29 -44.69 -3.88
N LEU A 254 -48.45 -45.75 -3.09
CA LEU A 254 -49.12 -47.00 -3.48
C LEU A 254 -50.23 -47.35 -2.48
N ASN A 255 -51.11 -48.25 -2.89
CA ASN A 255 -52.20 -48.77 -2.07
C ASN A 255 -53.14 -47.67 -1.51
N LEU A 256 -53.49 -46.73 -2.39
CA LEU A 256 -54.32 -45.57 -2.03
C LEU A 256 -55.81 -45.90 -2.14
N SER A 257 -56.56 -45.43 -1.14
CA SER A 257 -58.01 -45.30 -1.24
C SER A 257 -58.38 -44.07 -2.05
N ALA A 258 -59.64 -43.99 -2.51
CA ALA A 258 -60.13 -42.78 -3.16
C ALA A 258 -60.04 -41.60 -2.21
N GLY A 259 -59.45 -40.47 -2.64
CA GLY A 259 -59.23 -39.30 -1.83
C GLY A 259 -58.33 -38.25 -2.49
N THR A 260 -58.13 -37.13 -1.83
CA THR A 260 -57.18 -36.10 -2.23
C THR A 260 -55.93 -36.24 -1.39
N TYR A 261 -54.75 -36.20 -2.03
CA TYR A 261 -53.44 -36.32 -1.38
C TYR A 261 -52.62 -35.10 -1.71
N THR A 262 -52.03 -34.48 -0.69
CA THR A 262 -51.13 -33.37 -0.80
C THR A 262 -49.78 -33.79 -0.26
N VAL A 263 -48.71 -33.31 -0.84
CA VAL A 263 -47.33 -33.56 -0.39
C VAL A 263 -46.60 -32.25 -0.12
N SER A 264 -45.89 -32.19 0.98
CA SER A 264 -44.83 -31.19 1.20
C SER A 264 -43.47 -31.85 0.92
N ILE A 265 -42.73 -31.25 0.02
CA ILE A 265 -41.41 -31.73 -0.36
C ILE A 265 -40.38 -30.73 0.18
N THR A 266 -39.36 -31.24 0.83
CA THR A 266 -38.25 -30.43 1.35
C THR A 266 -36.96 -30.96 0.74
N ASP A 267 -36.15 -30.06 0.20
CA ASP A 267 -34.81 -30.40 -0.33
C ASP A 267 -33.72 -30.38 0.76
N ALA A 268 -32.47 -30.74 0.40
CA ALA A 268 -31.38 -30.78 1.33
C ALA A 268 -31.01 -29.43 1.97
N ASN A 269 -31.40 -28.32 1.36
CA ASN A 269 -31.16 -26.96 1.85
C ASN A 269 -32.35 -26.41 2.66
N GLY A 270 -33.40 -27.21 2.84
CA GLY A 270 -34.58 -26.80 3.56
C GLY A 270 -35.62 -26.02 2.71
N CYS A 271 -35.44 -25.94 1.40
CA CYS A 271 -36.40 -25.32 0.50
C CYS A 271 -37.61 -26.23 0.35
N THR A 272 -38.83 -25.66 0.38
CA THR A 272 -40.07 -26.41 0.36
C THR A 272 -40.96 -26.07 -0.84
N THR A 273 -41.71 -27.08 -1.34
CA THR A 273 -42.80 -26.93 -2.30
C THR A 273 -43.94 -27.89 -1.96
N THR A 274 -45.15 -27.60 -2.42
CA THR A 274 -46.33 -28.42 -2.21
C THR A 274 -47.03 -28.67 -3.55
#